data_c5c564068f2f99cbbd76ab2bc684cf52
#
_entry.id   c5c564068f2f99cbbd76ab2bc684cf52
#
_cell.length_a   1.000
_cell.length_b   1.000
_cell.length_c   1.000
_cell.angle_alpha   90.00
_cell.angle_beta   90.00
_cell.angle_gamma   90.00
#
_symmetry.space_group_name_H-M   'P 1'
#
loop_
_entity.id
_entity.type
_entity.pdbx_description
1 polymer ?
#
loop_
_entity_poly.entity_id
_entity_poly.type
_entity_poly.pdbx_seq_one_letter_code
_entity_poly.pdbx_strand_id
1 'polypeptide(L)'
;MSRFLRSVLVAVAVMTVILAPASAAPDEDFVVGTGEIVVAPPGFPPVVLSVFIDAHSDASGGNPSGTVDVFFPTGSIFNGPVTCLVVTGNRAIIGFEDASDGHVTAGVVDNSATGGPDTFAVILGQTGCSPVPEPFPLVSGDFVVHDAVPLTSKDQCKDGGWRDFTDDEGQPFDNQGECIAFVQHAP
;
A
#
# COMPACT_ATOMS: atom_id res chain seq x y z
N MET A 1 -8.90 56.61 41.78
CA MET A 1 -9.54 55.31 41.52
C MET A 1 -8.93 54.71 40.25
N SER A 2 -7.93 53.87 40.38
CA SER A 2 -7.19 53.30 39.27
C SER A 2 -7.68 51.85 39.05
N ARG A 3 -8.27 51.54 37.87
CA ARG A 3 -8.70 50.16 37.52
C ARG A 3 -7.57 49.51 36.74
N PHE A 4 -6.90 48.53 37.38
CA PHE A 4 -5.97 47.61 36.70
C PHE A 4 -6.73 46.60 35.84
N LEU A 5 -6.61 46.70 34.53
CA LEU A 5 -7.01 45.65 33.58
C LEU A 5 -5.89 44.58 33.58
N ARG A 6 -6.18 43.38 34.07
CA ARG A 6 -5.33 42.23 33.93
C ARG A 6 -5.69 41.54 32.60
N SER A 7 -4.83 41.64 31.62
CA SER A 7 -4.91 40.82 30.37
C SER A 7 -4.41 39.42 30.65
N VAL A 8 -5.30 38.43 30.55
CA VAL A 8 -4.96 37.03 30.62
C VAL A 8 -4.64 36.59 29.16
N LEU A 9 -3.37 36.32 28.91
CA LEU A 9 -2.91 35.71 27.65
C LEU A 9 -3.14 34.18 27.77
N VAL A 10 -4.10 33.65 27.02
CA VAL A 10 -4.29 32.21 26.86
C VAL A 10 -3.41 31.77 25.69
N ALA A 11 -2.30 31.12 26.00
CA ALA A 11 -1.47 30.46 24.99
C ALA A 11 -2.12 29.12 24.60
N VAL A 12 -2.67 29.06 23.40
CA VAL A 12 -3.14 27.79 22.80
C VAL A 12 -1.92 27.08 22.17
N ALA A 13 -1.42 26.06 22.85
CA ALA A 13 -0.42 25.17 22.27
C ALA A 13 -1.09 24.26 21.24
N VAL A 14 -0.87 24.49 19.96
CA VAL A 14 -1.25 23.58 18.88
C VAL A 14 -0.24 22.44 18.87
N MET A 15 -0.63 21.29 19.42
CA MET A 15 0.14 20.06 19.36
C MET A 15 -0.05 19.45 17.97
N THR A 16 0.87 19.71 17.05
CA THR A 16 0.94 18.99 15.76
C THR A 16 1.42 17.56 16.05
N VAL A 17 0.50 16.61 16.02
CA VAL A 17 0.84 15.19 16.01
C VAL A 17 1.38 14.89 14.61
N ILE A 18 2.69 14.77 14.50
CA ILE A 18 3.34 14.23 13.29
C ILE A 18 3.13 12.73 13.38
N LEU A 19 2.13 12.21 12.67
CA LEU A 19 2.03 10.79 12.38
C LEU A 19 3.22 10.47 11.49
N ALA A 20 4.24 9.82 12.05
CA ALA A 20 5.27 9.19 11.24
C ALA A 20 4.56 8.09 10.40
N PRO A 21 4.87 7.97 9.09
CA PRO A 21 4.39 6.82 8.33
C PRO A 21 4.87 5.57 9.07
N ALA A 22 3.99 4.61 9.28
CA ALA A 22 4.37 3.29 9.77
C ALA A 22 5.39 2.75 8.75
N SER A 23 6.62 2.51 9.20
CA SER A 23 7.59 1.80 8.37
C SER A 23 7.03 0.39 8.19
N ALA A 24 6.71 0.01 6.95
CA ALA A 24 6.39 -1.37 6.63
C ALA A 24 7.56 -2.26 7.08
N ALA A 25 7.25 -3.45 7.56
CA ALA A 25 8.27 -4.43 7.87
C ALA A 25 9.01 -4.81 6.57
N PRO A 26 10.33 -5.04 6.60
CA PRO A 26 11.11 -5.32 5.39
C PRO A 26 10.72 -6.63 4.67
N ASP A 27 9.92 -7.47 5.29
CA ASP A 27 9.40 -8.75 4.80
C ASP A 27 7.91 -8.72 4.43
N GLU A 28 7.32 -7.53 4.30
CA GLU A 28 5.91 -7.31 3.98
C GLU A 28 5.74 -6.80 2.54
N ASP A 29 4.88 -7.48 1.76
CA ASP A 29 4.38 -6.95 0.50
C ASP A 29 3.44 -5.78 0.78
N PHE A 30 3.59 -4.67 0.06
CA PHE A 30 2.63 -3.59 0.19
C PHE A 30 2.43 -2.78 -1.09
N VAL A 31 1.27 -2.14 -1.15
CA VAL A 31 0.92 -1.10 -2.12
C VAL A 31 0.30 0.06 -1.38
N VAL A 32 0.94 1.21 -1.43
CA VAL A 32 0.42 2.43 -0.79
C VAL A 32 0.48 3.60 -1.76
N GLY A 33 -0.50 4.48 -1.69
CA GLY A 33 -0.48 5.70 -2.46
C GLY A 33 -1.85 6.21 -2.87
N THR A 34 -1.81 7.28 -3.65
CA THR A 34 -3.00 7.93 -4.20
C THR A 34 -2.76 8.30 -5.65
N GLY A 35 -3.81 8.26 -6.46
CA GLY A 35 -3.69 8.64 -7.84
C GLY A 35 -5.01 9.08 -8.46
N GLU A 36 -4.92 9.70 -9.62
CA GLU A 36 -6.07 10.02 -10.46
C GLU A 36 -5.90 9.40 -11.83
N ILE A 37 -6.95 8.80 -12.35
CA ILE A 37 -7.04 8.29 -13.73
C ILE A 37 -8.17 8.98 -14.47
N VAL A 38 -8.05 9.06 -15.79
CA VAL A 38 -9.14 9.51 -16.66
C VAL A 38 -9.73 8.31 -17.38
N VAL A 39 -11.01 8.05 -17.13
CA VAL A 39 -11.77 7.03 -17.86
C VAL A 39 -12.73 7.72 -18.82
N ALA A 40 -12.84 7.21 -20.05
CA ALA A 40 -13.72 7.75 -21.08
C ALA A 40 -14.68 6.65 -21.57
N PRO A 41 -15.78 6.36 -20.86
CA PRO A 41 -16.72 5.33 -21.28
C PRO A 41 -17.35 5.73 -22.63
N PRO A 42 -17.61 4.79 -23.54
CA PRO A 42 -18.22 5.07 -24.83
C PRO A 42 -19.55 5.82 -24.69
N GLY A 43 -19.66 6.99 -25.32
CA GLY A 43 -20.88 7.83 -25.29
C GLY A 43 -21.02 8.74 -24.09
N PHE A 44 -20.06 8.76 -23.18
CA PHE A 44 -20.03 9.66 -22.02
C PHE A 44 -18.79 10.58 -22.06
N PRO A 45 -18.86 11.75 -21.42
CA PRO A 45 -17.68 12.61 -21.27
C PRO A 45 -16.62 11.89 -20.40
N PRO A 46 -15.33 12.20 -20.59
CA PRO A 46 -14.27 11.70 -19.71
C PRO A 46 -14.52 12.10 -18.25
N VAL A 47 -14.23 11.17 -17.35
CA VAL A 47 -14.41 11.35 -15.91
C VAL A 47 -13.08 11.08 -15.21
N VAL A 48 -12.72 11.90 -14.24
CA VAL A 48 -11.59 11.68 -13.35
C VAL A 48 -12.04 10.81 -12.19
N LEU A 49 -11.33 9.72 -11.96
CA LEU A 49 -11.46 8.88 -10.77
C LEU A 49 -10.26 9.12 -9.88
N SER A 50 -10.49 9.32 -8.59
CA SER A 50 -9.44 9.34 -7.57
C SER A 50 -9.35 7.97 -6.92
N VAL A 51 -8.13 7.51 -6.68
CA VAL A 51 -7.83 6.20 -6.09
C VAL A 51 -6.98 6.41 -4.85
N PHE A 52 -7.30 5.72 -3.78
CA PHE A 52 -6.50 5.58 -2.57
C PHE A 52 -6.28 4.09 -2.30
N ILE A 53 -5.04 3.71 -2.02
CA ILE A 53 -4.66 2.33 -1.70
C ILE A 53 -3.78 2.33 -0.47
N ASP A 54 -4.10 1.44 0.45
CA ASP A 54 -3.31 1.05 1.61
C ASP A 54 -3.50 -0.46 1.78
N ALA A 55 -2.65 -1.25 1.13
CA ALA A 55 -2.77 -2.70 1.03
C ALA A 55 -1.46 -3.38 1.44
N HIS A 56 -1.56 -4.39 2.29
CA HIS A 56 -0.45 -5.10 2.89
C HIS A 56 -0.70 -6.60 2.91
N SER A 57 0.38 -7.39 2.85
CA SER A 57 0.37 -8.82 3.12
C SER A 57 1.77 -9.28 3.54
N ASP A 58 1.91 -10.50 4.05
CA ASP A 58 3.24 -11.08 4.18
C ASP A 58 3.86 -11.37 2.79
N ALA A 59 5.15 -11.64 2.73
CA ALA A 59 5.89 -11.90 1.48
C ALA A 59 5.38 -13.11 0.68
N SER A 60 4.47 -13.91 1.22
CA SER A 60 3.81 -15.02 0.54
C SER A 60 2.40 -14.67 0.03
N GLY A 61 1.95 -13.45 0.26
CA GLY A 61 0.59 -13.00 -0.02
C GLY A 61 -0.44 -13.41 1.03
N GLY A 62 0.01 -14.00 2.16
CA GLY A 62 -0.85 -14.33 3.30
C GLY A 62 -1.22 -13.10 4.13
N ASN A 63 -2.18 -13.26 5.04
CA ASN A 63 -2.63 -12.22 5.96
C ASN A 63 -2.90 -10.85 5.30
N PRO A 64 -3.65 -10.79 4.19
CA PRO A 64 -3.92 -9.53 3.50
C PRO A 64 -4.70 -8.58 4.42
N SER A 65 -4.36 -7.29 4.37
CA SER A 65 -4.96 -6.24 5.20
C SER A 65 -4.95 -4.89 4.49
N GLY A 66 -5.69 -3.93 5.03
CA GLY A 66 -5.79 -2.58 4.49
C GLY A 66 -7.07 -2.29 3.73
N THR A 67 -7.07 -1.24 2.92
CA THR A 67 -8.27 -0.77 2.19
C THR A 67 -7.91 -0.26 0.80
N VAL A 68 -8.89 -0.36 -0.11
CA VAL A 68 -8.89 0.31 -1.41
C VAL A 68 -10.13 1.18 -1.50
N ASP A 69 -9.95 2.43 -1.93
CA ASP A 69 -11.03 3.38 -2.18
C ASP A 69 -10.92 3.96 -3.58
N VAL A 70 -11.99 3.91 -4.34
CA VAL A 70 -12.10 4.52 -5.68
C VAL A 70 -13.28 5.47 -5.69
N PHE A 71 -13.04 6.72 -6.04
CA PHE A 71 -14.01 7.81 -5.97
C PHE A 71 -14.31 8.45 -7.31
N PHE A 72 -15.58 8.75 -7.55
CA PHE A 72 -15.97 9.87 -8.42
C PHE A 72 -15.94 11.19 -7.66
N PRO A 73 -15.92 12.33 -8.35
CA PRO A 73 -16.09 13.63 -7.69
C PRO A 73 -17.38 13.75 -6.85
N THR A 74 -18.35 12.87 -7.07
CA THR A 74 -19.67 12.86 -6.42
C THR A 74 -19.82 11.81 -5.32
N GLY A 75 -18.82 10.96 -5.08
CA GLY A 75 -18.86 9.94 -4.03
C GLY A 75 -18.02 8.70 -4.35
N SER A 76 -17.92 7.79 -3.40
CA SER A 76 -17.21 6.50 -3.58
C SER A 76 -17.95 5.64 -4.61
N ILE A 77 -17.18 4.94 -5.45
CA ILE A 77 -17.69 3.93 -6.37
C ILE A 77 -17.46 2.55 -5.77
N PHE A 78 -16.20 2.31 -5.35
CA PHE A 78 -15.78 1.06 -4.72
C PHE A 78 -14.99 1.41 -3.48
N ASN A 79 -15.30 0.75 -2.38
CA ASN A 79 -14.47 0.81 -1.20
C ASN A 79 -14.58 -0.46 -0.37
N GLY A 80 -13.46 -0.90 0.19
CA GLY A 80 -13.54 -2.06 1.05
C GLY A 80 -12.21 -2.59 1.53
N PRO A 81 -12.28 -3.54 2.45
CA PRO A 81 -11.09 -4.20 2.99
C PRO A 81 -10.42 -5.07 1.93
N VAL A 82 -9.09 -5.07 1.95
CA VAL A 82 -8.26 -5.96 1.15
C VAL A 82 -8.46 -7.41 1.60
N THR A 83 -8.69 -8.29 0.64
CA THR A 83 -8.91 -9.74 0.87
C THR A 83 -7.84 -10.60 0.21
N CYS A 84 -7.01 -10.00 -0.64
CA CYS A 84 -5.92 -10.65 -1.35
C CYS A 84 -4.93 -9.59 -1.83
N LEU A 85 -3.64 -9.86 -1.70
CA LEU A 85 -2.57 -9.07 -2.30
C LEU A 85 -1.52 -10.03 -2.89
N VAL A 86 -1.13 -9.78 -4.13
CA VAL A 86 0.00 -10.46 -4.79
C VAL A 86 0.87 -9.39 -5.42
N VAL A 87 2.10 -9.31 -4.99
CA VAL A 87 3.12 -8.41 -5.53
C VAL A 87 4.15 -9.20 -6.33
N THR A 88 4.63 -8.64 -7.42
CA THR A 88 5.71 -9.21 -8.23
C THR A 88 6.50 -8.06 -8.86
N GLY A 89 7.66 -7.77 -8.29
CA GLY A 89 8.50 -6.65 -8.67
C GLY A 89 7.78 -5.31 -8.46
N ASN A 90 7.54 -4.58 -9.52
CA ASN A 90 6.84 -3.29 -9.50
C ASN A 90 5.32 -3.39 -9.79
N ARG A 91 4.75 -4.58 -9.71
CA ARG A 91 3.34 -4.84 -10.05
C ARG A 91 2.62 -5.47 -8.88
N ALA A 92 1.38 -5.05 -8.66
CA ALA A 92 0.51 -5.65 -7.66
C ALA A 92 -0.88 -5.94 -8.21
N ILE A 93 -1.48 -7.02 -7.70
CA ILE A 93 -2.90 -7.36 -7.88
C ILE A 93 -3.51 -7.38 -6.48
N ILE A 94 -4.60 -6.64 -6.31
CA ILE A 94 -5.27 -6.42 -5.03
C ILE A 94 -6.72 -6.86 -5.17
N GLY A 95 -7.14 -7.88 -4.45
CA GLY A 95 -8.56 -8.20 -4.28
C GLY A 95 -9.12 -7.50 -3.05
N PHE A 96 -10.32 -6.94 -3.15
CA PHE A 96 -11.02 -6.33 -2.03
C PHE A 96 -12.53 -6.55 -2.14
N GLU A 97 -13.25 -6.35 -1.04
CA GLU A 97 -14.68 -6.62 -0.96
C GLU A 97 -15.45 -5.31 -0.83
N ASP A 98 -16.17 -4.92 -1.87
CA ASP A 98 -17.09 -3.79 -1.84
C ASP A 98 -18.46 -4.21 -1.32
N ALA A 99 -19.05 -3.40 -0.45
CA ALA A 99 -20.33 -3.72 0.19
C ALA A 99 -21.52 -3.79 -0.79
N SER A 100 -21.43 -3.11 -1.94
CA SER A 100 -22.50 -3.02 -2.94
C SER A 100 -22.28 -3.96 -4.12
N ASP A 101 -21.03 -4.08 -4.56
CA ASP A 101 -20.65 -4.76 -5.80
C ASP A 101 -19.95 -6.11 -5.54
N GLY A 102 -19.66 -6.45 -4.27
CA GLY A 102 -19.01 -7.68 -3.87
C GLY A 102 -17.51 -7.67 -4.22
N HIS A 103 -17.03 -8.75 -4.83
CA HIS A 103 -15.61 -8.88 -5.15
C HIS A 103 -15.16 -7.93 -6.25
N VAL A 104 -14.11 -7.18 -5.96
CA VAL A 104 -13.45 -6.25 -6.89
C VAL A 104 -11.95 -6.56 -6.90
N THR A 105 -11.35 -6.50 -8.08
CA THR A 105 -9.89 -6.66 -8.22
C THR A 105 -9.29 -5.42 -8.86
N ALA A 106 -8.24 -4.89 -8.24
CA ALA A 106 -7.43 -3.80 -8.77
C ALA A 106 -6.04 -4.28 -9.19
N GLY A 107 -5.46 -3.62 -10.15
CA GLY A 107 -4.07 -3.81 -10.57
C GLY A 107 -3.33 -2.49 -10.57
N VAL A 108 -2.09 -2.53 -10.07
CA VAL A 108 -1.18 -1.38 -9.96
C VAL A 108 0.14 -1.72 -10.60
N VAL A 109 0.75 -0.75 -11.30
CA VAL A 109 2.15 -0.82 -11.72
C VAL A 109 2.83 0.48 -11.30
N ASP A 110 3.85 0.36 -10.47
CA ASP A 110 4.77 1.45 -10.10
C ASP A 110 5.83 1.58 -11.19
N ASN A 111 5.84 2.70 -11.88
CA ASN A 111 6.76 3.02 -12.96
C ASN A 111 7.84 4.04 -12.56
N SER A 112 7.98 4.36 -11.27
CA SER A 112 8.94 5.33 -10.75
C SER A 112 10.37 5.05 -11.22
N ALA A 113 10.78 3.78 -11.24
CA ALA A 113 12.10 3.36 -11.72
C ALA A 113 12.36 3.65 -13.21
N THR A 114 11.31 3.75 -14.03
CA THR A 114 11.40 4.06 -15.47
C THR A 114 11.12 5.53 -15.79
N GLY A 115 10.65 6.29 -14.79
CA GLY A 115 10.25 7.70 -14.95
C GLY A 115 8.95 7.89 -15.73
N GLY A 116 8.17 6.83 -15.94
CA GLY A 116 6.82 6.89 -16.50
C GLY A 116 5.76 7.12 -15.42
N PRO A 117 4.53 7.48 -15.79
CA PRO A 117 3.42 7.51 -14.86
C PRO A 117 3.07 6.10 -14.40
N ASP A 118 2.69 5.94 -13.15
CA ASP A 118 2.12 4.71 -12.63
C ASP A 118 0.80 4.40 -13.32
N THR A 119 0.35 3.17 -13.18
CA THR A 119 -0.89 2.75 -13.83
C THR A 119 -1.81 2.05 -12.84
N PHE A 120 -3.12 2.19 -13.08
CA PHE A 120 -4.17 1.58 -12.28
C PHE A 120 -5.25 0.96 -13.18
N ALA A 121 -5.75 -0.20 -12.79
CA ALA A 121 -6.92 -0.83 -13.38
C ALA A 121 -7.83 -1.39 -12.30
N VAL A 122 -9.13 -1.51 -12.58
CA VAL A 122 -10.09 -2.15 -11.70
C VAL A 122 -11.11 -2.95 -12.51
N ILE A 123 -11.51 -4.11 -12.00
CA ILE A 123 -12.51 -4.99 -12.59
C ILE A 123 -13.42 -5.57 -11.53
N LEU A 124 -14.70 -5.67 -11.84
CA LEU A 124 -15.75 -6.23 -10.98
C LEU A 124 -15.91 -7.75 -11.16
N GLY A 125 -16.40 -8.41 -10.11
CA GLY A 125 -16.85 -9.80 -10.16
C GLY A 125 -15.74 -10.85 -10.24
N GLN A 126 -14.48 -10.45 -10.01
CA GLN A 126 -13.34 -11.37 -9.93
C GLN A 126 -13.07 -11.73 -8.47
N THR A 127 -12.97 -13.01 -8.18
CA THR A 127 -12.63 -13.49 -6.83
C THR A 127 -11.12 -13.61 -6.67
N GLY A 128 -10.62 -13.20 -5.50
CA GLY A 128 -9.19 -13.26 -5.16
C GLY A 128 -8.35 -12.31 -6.02
N CYS A 129 -7.06 -12.62 -6.16
CA CYS A 129 -6.09 -11.85 -6.96
C CYS A 129 -6.08 -12.32 -8.42
N SER A 130 -7.19 -12.13 -9.12
CA SER A 130 -7.29 -12.46 -10.54
C SER A 130 -6.61 -11.41 -11.42
N PRO A 131 -6.01 -11.78 -12.56
CA PRO A 131 -5.40 -10.81 -13.47
C PRO A 131 -6.39 -9.73 -13.92
N VAL A 132 -5.94 -8.48 -13.93
CA VAL A 132 -6.71 -7.34 -14.42
C VAL A 132 -6.37 -6.98 -15.87
N PRO A 133 -7.29 -6.33 -16.60
CA PRO A 133 -7.03 -5.87 -17.96
C PRO A 133 -5.95 -4.78 -18.01
N GLU A 134 -5.65 -4.30 -19.24
CA GLU A 134 -4.73 -3.19 -19.48
C GLU A 134 -5.04 -1.99 -18.57
N PRO A 135 -4.04 -1.51 -17.80
CA PRO A 135 -4.23 -0.43 -16.85
C PRO A 135 -4.22 0.96 -17.52
N PHE A 136 -4.89 1.92 -16.89
CA PHE A 136 -4.87 3.32 -17.27
C PHE A 136 -3.69 4.03 -16.59
N PRO A 137 -2.96 4.91 -17.31
CA PRO A 137 -1.94 5.73 -16.70
C PRO A 137 -2.55 6.73 -15.73
N LEU A 138 -1.87 6.98 -14.62
CA LEU A 138 -2.20 8.08 -13.71
C LEU A 138 -1.99 9.41 -14.44
N VAL A 139 -2.90 10.36 -14.21
CA VAL A 139 -2.74 11.76 -14.64
C VAL A 139 -2.16 12.61 -13.51
N SER A 140 -2.29 12.14 -12.27
CA SER A 140 -1.64 12.71 -11.08
C SER A 140 -1.51 11.66 -9.99
N GLY A 141 -0.61 11.89 -9.03
CA GLY A 141 -0.36 10.98 -7.91
C GLY A 141 0.74 9.98 -8.17
N ASP A 142 0.91 9.05 -7.24
CA ASP A 142 1.99 8.09 -7.20
C ASP A 142 1.59 6.88 -6.34
N PHE A 143 2.03 5.70 -6.71
CA PHE A 143 1.93 4.48 -5.92
C PHE A 143 3.33 3.94 -5.63
N VAL A 144 3.51 3.44 -4.44
CA VAL A 144 4.69 2.67 -4.07
C VAL A 144 4.29 1.21 -3.99
N VAL A 145 4.92 0.37 -4.80
CA VAL A 145 4.77 -1.08 -4.79
C VAL A 145 6.05 -1.70 -4.24
N HIS A 146 5.93 -2.44 -3.16
CA HIS A 146 7.05 -3.15 -2.54
C HIS A 146 6.80 -4.65 -2.58
N ASP A 147 7.70 -5.37 -3.24
CA ASP A 147 7.75 -6.83 -3.34
C ASP A 147 8.74 -7.33 -2.30
N ALA A 148 8.23 -7.87 -1.21
CA ALA A 148 9.05 -8.45 -0.16
C ALA A 148 9.69 -9.75 -0.66
N VAL A 149 10.99 -9.84 -0.54
CA VAL A 149 11.70 -11.07 -0.90
C VAL A 149 11.68 -11.99 0.30
N PRO A 150 10.94 -13.11 0.27
CA PRO A 150 10.90 -14.02 1.41
C PRO A 150 12.29 -14.56 1.73
N LEU A 151 12.63 -14.59 3.02
CA LEU A 151 13.91 -15.11 3.49
C LEU A 151 13.91 -16.65 3.41
N THR A 152 14.38 -17.19 2.27
CA THR A 152 14.38 -18.62 1.96
C THR A 152 15.77 -19.24 1.85
N SER A 153 16.82 -18.43 1.86
CA SER A 153 18.20 -18.84 1.61
C SER A 153 19.18 -18.16 2.56
N LYS A 154 20.09 -18.96 3.13
CA LYS A 154 21.20 -18.41 3.92
C LYS A 154 22.11 -17.45 3.16
N ASP A 155 22.07 -17.47 1.83
CA ASP A 155 22.85 -16.55 1.01
C ASP A 155 22.30 -15.12 1.09
N GLN A 156 20.99 -14.96 1.33
CA GLN A 156 20.34 -13.66 1.59
C GLN A 156 20.83 -13.02 2.90
N CYS A 157 21.27 -13.82 3.88
CA CYS A 157 21.81 -13.31 5.13
C CYS A 157 23.26 -12.79 5.01
N LYS A 158 23.99 -13.09 3.91
CA LYS A 158 25.39 -12.74 3.76
C LYS A 158 25.58 -11.26 3.39
N ASP A 159 26.82 -10.80 3.54
CA ASP A 159 27.28 -9.47 3.11
C ASP A 159 26.42 -8.29 3.65
N GLY A 160 25.79 -8.49 4.80
CA GLY A 160 24.96 -7.50 5.46
C GLY A 160 23.46 -7.64 5.19
N GLY A 161 23.03 -8.54 4.29
CA GLY A 161 21.64 -8.74 3.92
C GLY A 161 20.73 -9.16 5.08
N TRP A 162 21.29 -9.73 6.16
CA TRP A 162 20.52 -10.06 7.37
C TRP A 162 19.82 -8.84 8.02
N ARG A 163 20.24 -7.61 7.67
CA ARG A 163 19.62 -6.37 8.18
C ARG A 163 18.32 -6.01 7.48
N ASP A 164 18.05 -6.64 6.33
CA ASP A 164 16.89 -6.38 5.50
C ASP A 164 15.73 -7.34 5.80
N PHE A 165 15.92 -8.24 6.79
CA PHE A 165 14.95 -9.27 7.15
C PHE A 165 14.64 -9.27 8.65
N THR A 166 13.47 -9.83 8.98
CA THR A 166 13.01 -10.07 10.35
C THR A 166 12.73 -11.56 10.58
N ASP A 167 12.55 -11.96 11.83
CA ASP A 167 12.03 -13.27 12.19
C ASP A 167 10.49 -13.34 12.06
N ASP A 168 9.89 -14.50 12.40
CA ASP A 168 8.44 -14.73 12.34
C ASP A 168 7.64 -13.83 13.32
N GLU A 169 8.29 -13.26 14.31
CA GLU A 169 7.72 -12.29 15.25
C GLU A 169 7.94 -10.84 14.82
N GLY A 170 8.52 -10.61 13.62
CA GLY A 170 8.83 -9.28 13.09
C GLY A 170 10.00 -8.59 13.79
N GLN A 171 10.90 -9.33 14.48
CA GLN A 171 12.08 -8.77 15.12
C GLN A 171 13.29 -8.81 14.16
N PRO A 172 14.02 -7.70 14.01
CA PRO A 172 15.22 -7.68 13.19
C PRO A 172 16.29 -8.61 13.78
N PHE A 173 17.04 -9.31 12.93
CA PHE A 173 18.15 -10.14 13.36
C PHE A 173 19.29 -9.30 13.95
N ASP A 174 19.86 -9.73 15.05
CA ASP A 174 21.00 -9.05 15.68
C ASP A 174 22.30 -9.21 14.87
N ASN A 175 22.41 -10.31 14.10
CA ASN A 175 23.61 -10.62 13.32
C ASN A 175 23.32 -11.67 12.22
N GLN A 176 24.28 -11.81 11.30
CA GLN A 176 24.23 -12.77 10.20
C GLN A 176 24.02 -14.22 10.65
N GLY A 177 24.62 -14.62 11.78
CA GLY A 177 24.53 -16.00 12.29
C GLY A 177 23.11 -16.36 12.71
N GLU A 178 22.39 -15.42 13.32
CA GLU A 178 21.00 -15.57 13.73
C GLU A 178 20.07 -15.70 12.51
N CYS A 179 20.20 -14.85 11.51
CA CYS A 179 19.48 -14.96 10.25
C CYS A 179 19.74 -16.32 9.55
N ILE A 180 21.00 -16.78 9.49
CA ILE A 180 21.32 -18.08 8.91
C ILE A 180 20.68 -19.23 9.72
N ALA A 181 20.71 -19.15 11.05
CA ALA A 181 20.09 -20.15 11.90
C ALA A 181 18.56 -20.21 11.69
N PHE A 182 17.91 -19.07 11.56
CA PHE A 182 16.49 -18.96 11.26
C PHE A 182 16.14 -19.70 9.97
N VAL A 183 16.82 -19.41 8.85
CA VAL A 183 16.59 -20.07 7.56
C VAL A 183 16.82 -21.61 7.63
N GLN A 184 17.75 -22.08 8.45
CA GLN A 184 18.02 -23.51 8.59
C GLN A 184 16.97 -24.27 9.41
N HIS A 185 16.18 -23.55 10.22
CA HIS A 185 15.16 -24.12 11.08
C HIS A 185 13.73 -23.80 10.60
N ALA A 186 13.58 -22.98 9.55
CA ALA A 186 12.30 -22.79 8.89
C ALA A 186 11.77 -24.12 8.37
N PRO A 187 10.48 -24.43 8.55
CA PRO A 187 9.89 -25.74 8.24
C PRO A 187 9.88 -26.08 6.75
#